data_a7f47e9cb91a5833083a9691268b5b95
#
_entry.id   a7f47e9cb91a5833083a9691268b5b95
#
_cell.length_a   1.000
_cell.length_b   1.000
_cell.length_c   1.000
_cell.angle_alpha   90.00
_cell.angle_beta   90.00
_cell.angle_gamma   90.00
#
_symmetry.space_group_name_H-M   'P 1'
#
loop_
_entity.id
_entity.type
_entity.pdbx_description
1 polymer ?
#
loop_
_entity_poly.entity_id
_entity_poly.type
_entity_poly.pdbx_seq_one_letter_code
_entity_poly.pdbx_strand_id
1 'polypeptide(L)'
;MKILLWFLAVLTTACALAQDAQISPEEIRTIELSPAVVFISVEYKVTGIIPQPGPQRLKLIQGTLGATGSGFLYRPDGYLITNAHVVSDANTKDPQAQQMLKLKTWRTLVETAEQSNQRPMTDDEKEYILMKMRVGTPVIKVTLNNKSHYVGEIKMYSDPTGVNVGKDIAIVKIDATNLPTVALGNSDDVHVEQPVTVIGYPGAASAMGKTLGDEISEESMLVPTVTNGHISAVKMDYKGSPVLQSDAAITHGNSGGPAFDPDGKVIGVATFGAQEAAGFNFFVPINTAMEFVRQAGAPPESGSFDSTWHAALDAMAAHQWSKAHALIGNVLEIMPGEPDAARLQIVAAREEQKELPIWPWVAGAAALLILLIVLIVWAVMGARARRAPVAVPAESVNIPQQPPPQPGLAPTVLAPTSLAPTPLRDSTSNKTYGTLHVTSGPLNGNRFPIPKTGVMIGRDSTKCAIVLADESVSKEHAWVVPIDNEVVVIDRNSTNGTYVNSPDSPRINKTALRSGDRVYIGRKGAITLTYFSS
;
A
#
# COMPACT_ATOMS: atom_id res chain seq x y z
N MET A 1 49.24 8.15 -14.01
CA MET A 1 48.15 7.96 -15.01
C MET A 1 47.13 6.88 -14.61
N LYS A 2 47.52 5.73 -14.03
CA LYS A 2 46.54 4.70 -13.59
C LYS A 2 45.66 5.09 -12.40
N ILE A 3 46.12 5.94 -11.50
CA ILE A 3 45.36 6.41 -10.30
C ILE A 3 44.31 7.45 -10.71
N LEU A 4 44.57 8.29 -11.73
CA LEU A 4 43.63 9.29 -12.23
C LEU A 4 42.45 8.66 -12.98
N LEU A 5 42.68 7.55 -13.68
CA LEU A 5 41.64 6.75 -14.34
C LEU A 5 40.74 6.00 -13.35
N TRP A 6 41.27 5.61 -12.19
CA TRP A 6 40.49 4.98 -11.13
C TRP A 6 39.53 5.98 -10.45
N PHE A 7 39.96 7.24 -10.22
CA PHE A 7 39.11 8.30 -9.67
C PHE A 7 38.02 8.72 -10.65
N LEU A 8 38.28 8.73 -11.98
CA LEU A 8 37.25 9.03 -12.98
C LEU A 8 36.22 7.91 -13.09
N ALA A 9 36.63 6.65 -12.97
CA ALA A 9 35.73 5.49 -12.99
C ALA A 9 34.81 5.41 -11.75
N VAL A 10 35.29 5.85 -10.58
CA VAL A 10 34.48 5.93 -9.34
C VAL A 10 33.48 7.08 -9.40
N LEU A 11 33.82 8.21 -10.07
CA LEU A 11 32.87 9.33 -10.26
C LEU A 11 31.76 9.00 -11.27
N THR A 12 32.03 8.18 -12.29
CA THR A 12 31.02 7.81 -13.29
C THR A 12 30.07 6.71 -12.81
N THR A 13 30.49 5.84 -11.87
CA THR A 13 29.61 4.83 -11.26
C THR A 13 28.71 5.40 -10.17
N ALA A 14 29.06 6.53 -9.55
CA ALA A 14 28.20 7.20 -8.58
C ALA A 14 27.02 7.93 -9.22
N CYS A 15 27.08 8.24 -10.54
CA CYS A 15 26.00 8.94 -11.25
C CYS A 15 24.91 8.02 -11.81
N ALA A 16 25.06 6.68 -11.73
CA ALA A 16 24.12 5.72 -12.32
C ALA A 16 23.12 5.10 -11.32
N LEU A 17 23.11 5.55 -10.05
CA LEU A 17 22.23 5.03 -8.98
C LEU A 17 21.27 6.06 -8.40
N ALA A 18 21.16 7.23 -8.99
CA ALA A 18 20.11 8.19 -8.66
C ALA A 18 18.92 7.97 -9.62
N GLN A 19 18.16 6.88 -9.43
CA GLN A 19 16.77 6.89 -9.81
C GLN A 19 16.09 7.82 -8.79
N ASP A 20 15.92 9.09 -9.17
CA ASP A 20 15.05 10.03 -8.47
C ASP A 20 13.68 9.36 -8.37
N ALA A 21 13.26 9.05 -7.17
CA ALA A 21 11.89 8.65 -6.89
C ALA A 21 11.00 9.90 -7.09
N GLN A 22 10.75 10.25 -8.36
CA GLN A 22 9.79 11.28 -8.70
C GLN A 22 8.41 10.72 -8.32
N ILE A 23 7.82 11.33 -7.29
CA ILE A 23 6.43 11.08 -6.91
C ILE A 23 5.57 11.64 -8.04
N SER A 24 4.68 10.83 -8.62
CA SER A 24 3.81 11.28 -9.71
C SER A 24 2.80 12.34 -9.22
N PRO A 25 2.31 13.23 -10.10
CA PRO A 25 1.26 14.17 -9.72
C PRO A 25 -0.01 13.48 -9.17
N GLU A 26 -0.35 12.30 -9.70
CA GLU A 26 -1.49 11.50 -9.23
C GLU A 26 -1.23 10.93 -7.83
N GLU A 27 0.00 10.52 -7.54
CA GLU A 27 0.39 10.05 -6.22
C GLU A 27 0.37 11.22 -5.21
N ILE A 28 0.88 12.39 -5.57
CA ILE A 28 0.83 13.60 -4.72
C ILE A 28 -0.62 13.93 -4.38
N ARG A 29 -1.53 13.90 -5.35
CA ARG A 29 -2.95 14.15 -5.10
C ARG A 29 -3.57 13.13 -4.16
N THR A 30 -3.25 11.85 -4.33
CA THR A 30 -3.73 10.80 -3.42
C THR A 30 -3.24 11.03 -1.99
N ILE A 31 -1.97 11.36 -1.83
CA ILE A 31 -1.34 11.70 -0.55
C ILE A 31 -1.99 12.94 0.09
N GLU A 32 -2.35 13.92 -0.72
CA GLU A 32 -3.03 15.14 -0.27
C GLU A 32 -4.40 14.84 0.35
N LEU A 33 -5.19 13.99 -0.31
CA LEU A 33 -6.61 13.75 0.00
C LEU A 33 -6.83 12.64 1.05
N SER A 34 -5.95 11.65 1.10
CA SER A 34 -6.11 10.45 1.94
C SER A 34 -6.24 10.73 3.45
N PRO A 35 -5.54 11.71 4.06
CA PRO A 35 -5.62 11.94 5.49
C PRO A 35 -7.02 12.28 6.00
N ALA A 36 -7.85 12.92 5.18
CA ALA A 36 -9.22 13.30 5.54
C ALA A 36 -10.25 12.17 5.37
N VAL A 37 -9.87 11.04 4.73
CA VAL A 37 -10.74 9.88 4.57
C VAL A 37 -10.62 8.98 5.79
N VAL A 38 -11.74 8.57 6.36
CA VAL A 38 -11.80 7.82 7.61
C VAL A 38 -12.47 6.47 7.43
N PHE A 39 -12.00 5.48 8.20
CA PHE A 39 -12.70 4.22 8.40
C PHE A 39 -13.75 4.35 9.48
N ILE A 40 -14.94 3.81 9.24
CA ILE A 40 -16.05 3.80 10.18
C ILE A 40 -16.42 2.37 10.49
N SER A 41 -16.47 1.99 11.77
CA SER A 41 -17.12 0.77 12.24
C SER A 41 -18.24 1.11 13.23
N VAL A 42 -19.34 0.36 13.13
CA VAL A 42 -20.42 0.37 14.12
C VAL A 42 -20.41 -0.99 14.79
N GLU A 43 -20.11 -1.03 16.07
CA GLU A 43 -19.91 -2.27 16.82
C GLU A 43 -20.90 -2.37 17.98
N TYR A 44 -21.48 -3.56 18.19
CA TYR A 44 -22.35 -3.85 19.32
C TYR A 44 -22.19 -5.28 19.80
N LYS A 45 -22.26 -5.46 21.11
CA LYS A 45 -22.21 -6.77 21.74
C LYS A 45 -23.53 -7.51 21.57
N VAL A 46 -23.45 -8.79 21.26
CA VAL A 46 -24.61 -9.68 21.13
C VAL A 46 -24.43 -10.86 22.06
N THR A 47 -25.51 -11.20 22.73
CA THR A 47 -25.61 -12.45 23.51
C THR A 47 -26.87 -13.18 23.06
N GLY A 48 -26.75 -14.45 22.73
CA GLY A 48 -27.85 -15.32 22.32
C GLY A 48 -27.75 -16.67 23.00
N ILE A 49 -28.89 -17.30 23.26
CA ILE A 49 -28.96 -18.70 23.68
C ILE A 49 -29.57 -19.49 22.55
N ILE A 50 -28.81 -20.41 21.99
CA ILE A 50 -29.25 -21.25 20.86
C ILE A 50 -29.54 -22.67 21.34
N PRO A 51 -30.70 -23.25 20.95
CA PRO A 51 -30.99 -24.65 21.16
C PRO A 51 -30.00 -25.53 20.39
N GLN A 52 -29.58 -26.62 21.02
CA GLN A 52 -28.71 -27.66 20.43
C GLN A 52 -29.48 -28.95 20.24
N PRO A 53 -29.06 -29.85 19.33
CA PRO A 53 -29.65 -31.15 19.19
C PRO A 53 -29.58 -31.95 20.50
N GLY A 54 -30.72 -32.51 20.92
CA GLY A 54 -30.87 -33.31 22.13
C GLY A 54 -31.70 -32.61 23.21
N PRO A 55 -32.20 -33.36 24.22
CA PRO A 55 -33.13 -32.84 25.22
C PRO A 55 -32.47 -31.74 26.04
N GLN A 56 -33.08 -30.54 26.02
CA GLN A 56 -32.73 -29.34 26.82
C GLN A 56 -31.27 -28.85 26.72
N ARG A 57 -30.58 -29.17 25.62
CA ARG A 57 -29.23 -28.65 25.41
C ARG A 57 -29.26 -27.22 24.84
N LEU A 58 -28.64 -26.31 25.55
CA LEU A 58 -28.56 -24.88 25.20
C LEU A 58 -27.08 -24.47 25.10
N LYS A 59 -26.75 -23.65 24.11
CA LYS A 59 -25.41 -23.07 23.95
C LYS A 59 -25.52 -21.55 24.03
N LEU A 60 -24.73 -20.95 24.92
CA LEU A 60 -24.57 -19.50 24.98
C LEU A 60 -23.63 -19.06 23.85
N ILE A 61 -24.08 -18.10 23.07
CA ILE A 61 -23.26 -17.40 22.08
C ILE A 61 -23.07 -15.97 22.56
N GLN A 62 -21.84 -15.51 22.54
CA GLN A 62 -21.46 -14.13 22.78
C GLN A 62 -20.50 -13.68 21.69
N GLY A 63 -20.69 -12.47 21.18
CA GLY A 63 -19.84 -11.91 20.12
C GLY A 63 -20.07 -10.44 19.93
N THR A 64 -19.31 -9.85 19.03
CA THR A 64 -19.49 -8.50 18.53
C THR A 64 -19.96 -8.58 17.09
N LEU A 65 -21.04 -7.88 16.79
CA LEU A 65 -21.55 -7.69 15.42
C LEU A 65 -21.44 -6.22 15.06
N GLY A 66 -21.59 -5.90 13.77
CA GLY A 66 -21.61 -4.52 13.34
C GLY A 66 -21.66 -4.33 11.83
N ALA A 67 -21.33 -3.12 11.43
CA ALA A 67 -21.21 -2.69 10.05
C ALA A 67 -19.91 -1.89 9.89
N THR A 68 -19.38 -1.83 8.68
CA THR A 68 -18.21 -1.02 8.37
C THR A 68 -18.44 -0.22 7.10
N GLY A 69 -17.71 0.88 6.97
CA GLY A 69 -17.74 1.75 5.81
C GLY A 69 -16.64 2.79 5.89
N SER A 70 -16.73 3.76 5.02
CA SER A 70 -15.85 4.91 4.92
C SER A 70 -16.62 6.20 5.24
N GLY A 71 -15.87 7.27 5.45
CA GLY A 71 -16.38 8.63 5.56
C GLY A 71 -15.27 9.61 5.24
N PHE A 72 -15.58 10.89 5.24
CA PHE A 72 -14.58 11.93 5.05
C PHE A 72 -14.90 13.18 5.86
N LEU A 73 -13.87 13.74 6.44
CA LEU A 73 -13.91 14.97 7.22
C LEU A 73 -14.05 16.19 6.30
N TYR A 74 -14.95 17.09 6.63
CA TYR A 74 -15.15 18.36 5.91
C TYR A 74 -14.99 19.59 6.81
N ARG A 75 -14.70 19.35 8.12
CA ARG A 75 -14.39 20.38 9.11
C ARG A 75 -13.28 19.92 10.06
N PRO A 76 -12.37 20.83 10.43
CA PRO A 76 -11.22 20.49 11.28
C PRO A 76 -11.62 20.19 12.74
N ASP A 77 -12.85 20.51 13.14
CA ASP A 77 -13.41 20.20 14.46
C ASP A 77 -14.12 18.85 14.50
N GLY A 78 -14.06 18.03 13.44
CA GLY A 78 -14.47 16.62 13.45
C GLY A 78 -15.86 16.33 12.91
N TYR A 79 -16.47 17.21 12.13
CA TYR A 79 -17.64 16.85 11.35
C TYR A 79 -17.23 16.08 10.09
N LEU A 80 -17.91 14.98 9.84
CA LEU A 80 -17.68 14.10 8.69
C LEU A 80 -18.97 13.67 8.00
N ILE A 81 -18.88 13.35 6.72
CA ILE A 81 -19.95 12.81 5.91
C ILE A 81 -19.72 11.31 5.72
N THR A 82 -20.79 10.53 5.78
CA THR A 82 -20.84 9.11 5.43
C THR A 82 -22.23 8.73 4.91
N ASN A 83 -22.44 7.47 4.53
CA ASN A 83 -23.78 6.99 4.22
C ASN A 83 -24.61 6.72 5.49
N ALA A 84 -25.93 6.91 5.38
CA ALA A 84 -26.86 6.60 6.46
C ALA A 84 -26.85 5.11 6.81
N HIS A 85 -26.82 4.22 5.81
CA HIS A 85 -26.80 2.77 6.03
C HIS A 85 -25.54 2.29 6.78
N VAL A 86 -24.40 3.00 6.67
CA VAL A 86 -23.16 2.66 7.41
C VAL A 86 -23.35 2.82 8.93
N VAL A 87 -24.10 3.84 9.36
CA VAL A 87 -24.30 4.16 10.79
C VAL A 87 -25.69 3.84 11.31
N SER A 88 -26.55 3.21 10.48
CA SER A 88 -27.94 2.91 10.80
C SER A 88 -28.11 2.10 12.09
N ASP A 89 -27.25 1.10 12.29
CA ASP A 89 -27.28 0.25 13.49
C ASP A 89 -27.10 1.06 14.79
N ALA A 90 -26.42 2.23 14.73
CA ALA A 90 -26.20 3.12 15.86
C ALA A 90 -27.25 4.24 16.01
N ASN A 91 -28.21 4.34 15.11
CA ASN A 91 -29.29 5.32 15.23
C ASN A 91 -30.34 4.89 16.26
N THR A 92 -30.01 5.08 17.54
CA THR A 92 -30.88 4.67 18.68
C THR A 92 -32.14 5.52 18.84
N LYS A 93 -32.21 6.67 18.16
CA LYS A 93 -33.35 7.59 18.18
C LYS A 93 -34.44 7.19 17.18
N ASP A 94 -34.13 6.33 16.23
CA ASP A 94 -35.06 5.86 15.20
C ASP A 94 -35.62 4.47 15.57
N PRO A 95 -36.92 4.32 15.84
CA PRO A 95 -37.53 3.04 16.19
C PRO A 95 -37.42 2.00 15.07
N GLN A 96 -37.43 2.42 13.79
CA GLN A 96 -37.30 1.52 12.65
C GLN A 96 -35.88 0.98 12.56
N ALA A 97 -34.87 1.84 12.71
CA ALA A 97 -33.47 1.41 12.76
C ALA A 97 -33.22 0.40 13.89
N GLN A 98 -33.84 0.62 15.08
CA GLN A 98 -33.76 -0.31 16.21
C GLN A 98 -34.45 -1.64 15.92
N GLN A 99 -35.59 -1.62 15.23
CA GLN A 99 -36.25 -2.86 14.81
C GLN A 99 -35.44 -3.63 13.78
N MET A 100 -34.84 -2.95 12.79
CA MET A 100 -33.96 -3.55 11.81
C MET A 100 -32.71 -4.15 12.44
N LEU A 101 -32.09 -3.46 13.41
CA LEU A 101 -30.95 -3.96 14.16
C LEU A 101 -31.29 -5.28 14.88
N LYS A 102 -32.45 -5.34 15.56
CA LYS A 102 -32.94 -6.56 16.22
C LYS A 102 -33.16 -7.70 15.21
N LEU A 103 -33.77 -7.40 14.08
CA LEU A 103 -34.05 -8.38 13.03
C LEU A 103 -32.74 -8.92 12.40
N LYS A 104 -31.80 -8.04 12.09
CA LYS A 104 -30.46 -8.41 11.58
C LYS A 104 -29.74 -9.32 12.57
N THR A 105 -29.69 -8.93 13.85
CA THR A 105 -29.06 -9.71 14.90
C THR A 105 -29.71 -11.08 15.05
N TRP A 106 -31.05 -11.14 15.05
CA TRP A 106 -31.79 -12.38 15.14
C TRP A 106 -31.46 -13.32 13.96
N ARG A 107 -31.46 -12.82 12.73
CA ARG A 107 -31.07 -13.60 11.54
C ARG A 107 -29.66 -14.17 11.68
N THR A 108 -28.70 -13.37 12.07
CA THR A 108 -27.32 -13.83 12.27
C THR A 108 -27.21 -14.93 13.32
N LEU A 109 -27.96 -14.81 14.44
CA LEU A 109 -27.98 -15.84 15.47
C LEU A 109 -28.65 -17.13 14.98
N VAL A 110 -29.74 -17.03 14.21
CA VAL A 110 -30.41 -18.21 13.58
C VAL A 110 -29.48 -18.89 12.60
N GLU A 111 -28.85 -18.16 11.68
CA GLU A 111 -27.89 -18.71 10.73
C GLU A 111 -26.71 -19.39 11.43
N THR A 112 -26.18 -18.75 12.48
CA THR A 112 -25.11 -19.34 13.31
C THR A 112 -25.56 -20.63 13.99
N ALA A 113 -26.82 -20.67 14.46
CA ALA A 113 -27.41 -21.87 15.08
C ALA A 113 -27.60 -23.00 14.05
N GLU A 114 -28.12 -22.68 12.87
CA GLU A 114 -28.32 -23.64 11.77
C GLU A 114 -26.99 -24.23 11.31
N GLN A 115 -25.96 -23.40 11.14
CA GLN A 115 -24.61 -23.87 10.80
C GLN A 115 -24.01 -24.75 11.91
N SER A 116 -24.12 -24.33 13.19
CA SER A 116 -23.60 -25.08 14.33
C SER A 116 -24.31 -26.43 14.49
N ASN A 117 -25.60 -26.51 14.21
CA ASN A 117 -26.43 -27.69 14.36
C ASN A 117 -26.52 -28.55 13.09
N GLN A 118 -25.98 -28.04 11.96
CA GLN A 118 -26.04 -28.68 10.64
C GLN A 118 -27.47 -29.05 10.21
N ARG A 119 -28.45 -28.26 10.63
CA ARG A 119 -29.86 -28.39 10.27
C ARG A 119 -30.61 -27.07 10.36
N PRO A 120 -31.72 -26.90 9.62
CA PRO A 120 -32.63 -25.78 9.82
C PRO A 120 -33.17 -25.75 11.26
N MET A 121 -33.40 -24.55 11.77
CA MET A 121 -34.08 -24.34 13.06
C MET A 121 -35.59 -24.37 12.88
N THR A 122 -36.30 -24.97 13.84
CA THR A 122 -37.77 -24.92 13.89
C THR A 122 -38.25 -23.50 14.25
N ASP A 123 -39.51 -23.21 14.00
CA ASP A 123 -40.07 -21.89 14.31
C ASP A 123 -40.07 -21.61 15.84
N ASP A 124 -40.32 -22.62 16.67
CA ASP A 124 -40.24 -22.49 18.13
C ASP A 124 -38.79 -22.20 18.57
N GLU A 125 -37.80 -22.81 17.95
CA GLU A 125 -36.39 -22.54 18.25
C GLU A 125 -35.99 -21.12 17.81
N LYS A 126 -36.46 -20.64 16.64
CA LYS A 126 -36.24 -19.27 16.17
C LYS A 126 -36.89 -18.24 17.09
N GLU A 127 -38.11 -18.51 17.56
CA GLU A 127 -38.79 -17.67 18.54
C GLU A 127 -38.06 -17.64 19.88
N TYR A 128 -37.56 -18.82 20.31
CA TYR A 128 -36.75 -18.92 21.54
C TYR A 128 -35.47 -18.07 21.46
N ILE A 129 -34.76 -18.10 20.32
CA ILE A 129 -33.59 -17.26 20.07
C ILE A 129 -33.99 -15.77 20.18
N LEU A 130 -35.09 -15.36 19.54
CA LEU A 130 -35.58 -13.97 19.57
C LEU A 130 -35.86 -13.50 21.00
N MET A 131 -36.52 -14.34 21.82
CA MET A 131 -36.83 -14.00 23.22
C MET A 131 -35.58 -13.92 24.09
N LYS A 132 -34.57 -14.73 23.85
CA LYS A 132 -33.37 -14.84 24.70
C LYS A 132 -32.20 -13.99 24.23
N MET A 133 -32.24 -13.43 23.03
CA MET A 133 -31.14 -12.56 22.55
C MET A 133 -31.11 -11.22 23.32
N ARG A 134 -29.91 -10.70 23.45
CA ARG A 134 -29.63 -9.37 23.98
C ARG A 134 -28.72 -8.65 22.99
N VAL A 135 -29.09 -7.43 22.67
CA VAL A 135 -28.33 -6.54 21.81
C VAL A 135 -27.82 -5.38 22.67
N GLY A 136 -26.50 -5.21 22.70
CA GLY A 136 -25.88 -4.08 23.40
C GLY A 136 -26.07 -2.79 22.62
N THR A 137 -25.75 -1.66 23.25
CA THR A 137 -25.79 -0.35 22.59
C THR A 137 -24.72 -0.28 21.51
N PRO A 138 -25.09 0.01 20.26
CA PRO A 138 -24.11 0.21 19.20
C PRO A 138 -23.26 1.46 19.41
N VAL A 139 -21.99 1.38 19.05
CA VAL A 139 -21.03 2.47 19.14
C VAL A 139 -20.43 2.70 17.76
N ILE A 140 -20.46 3.95 17.30
CA ILE A 140 -19.76 4.37 16.09
C ILE A 140 -18.30 4.64 16.48
N LYS A 141 -17.38 3.92 15.86
CA LYS A 141 -15.94 4.13 16.00
C LYS A 141 -15.39 4.66 14.67
N VAL A 142 -14.81 5.84 14.71
CA VAL A 142 -14.17 6.49 13.56
C VAL A 142 -12.66 6.35 13.73
N THR A 143 -12.01 5.78 12.74
CA THR A 143 -10.56 5.57 12.72
C THR A 143 -9.94 6.43 11.64
N LEU A 144 -9.00 7.29 12.01
CA LEU A 144 -8.24 8.12 11.08
C LEU A 144 -7.09 7.33 10.43
N ASN A 145 -6.50 7.89 9.38
CA ASN A 145 -5.37 7.31 8.66
C ASN A 145 -4.15 7.03 9.58
N ASN A 146 -3.91 7.85 10.60
CA ASN A 146 -2.87 7.65 11.62
C ASN A 146 -3.25 6.62 12.70
N LYS A 147 -4.35 5.85 12.51
CA LYS A 147 -4.89 4.84 13.44
C LYS A 147 -5.47 5.39 14.75
N SER A 148 -5.62 6.70 14.90
CA SER A 148 -6.35 7.28 16.03
C SER A 148 -7.84 6.94 15.95
N HIS A 149 -8.46 6.64 17.10
CA HIS A 149 -9.85 6.21 17.20
C HIS A 149 -10.68 7.20 18.00
N TYR A 150 -11.87 7.50 17.50
CA TYR A 150 -12.83 8.40 18.14
C TYR A 150 -14.22 7.78 18.15
N VAL A 151 -15.03 8.14 19.15
CA VAL A 151 -16.44 7.79 19.18
C VAL A 151 -17.21 8.84 18.38
N GLY A 152 -18.03 8.37 17.44
CA GLY A 152 -18.87 9.22 16.59
C GLY A 152 -20.29 9.40 17.17
N GLU A 153 -20.84 10.60 16.98
CA GLU A 153 -22.25 10.93 17.29
C GLU A 153 -22.97 11.33 16.00
N ILE A 154 -24.14 10.73 15.72
CA ILE A 154 -24.98 11.12 14.59
C ILE A 154 -25.61 12.48 14.87
N LYS A 155 -25.31 13.48 14.02
CA LYS A 155 -25.90 14.82 14.07
C LYS A 155 -27.08 14.95 13.11
N MET A 156 -26.94 14.41 11.89
CA MET A 156 -27.98 14.36 10.88
C MET A 156 -28.01 12.97 10.24
N TYR A 157 -29.19 12.54 9.84
CA TYR A 157 -29.40 11.20 9.29
C TYR A 157 -30.56 11.20 8.29
N SER A 158 -30.34 10.67 7.10
CA SER A 158 -31.41 10.37 6.14
C SER A 158 -31.90 8.94 6.36
N ASP A 159 -33.20 8.77 6.56
CA ASP A 159 -33.79 7.44 6.68
C ASP A 159 -33.67 6.68 5.37
N PRO A 160 -32.92 5.57 5.29
CA PRO A 160 -32.77 4.78 4.07
C PRO A 160 -34.05 4.02 3.69
N THR A 161 -35.01 3.92 4.62
CA THR A 161 -36.27 3.14 4.43
C THR A 161 -37.52 4.02 4.34
N GLY A 162 -37.43 5.31 4.66
CA GLY A 162 -38.56 6.25 4.73
C GLY A 162 -38.92 6.92 3.40
N VAL A 163 -39.74 7.97 3.49
CA VAL A 163 -40.25 8.78 2.35
C VAL A 163 -39.12 9.52 1.62
N ASN A 164 -37.97 9.73 2.28
CA ASN A 164 -36.77 10.37 1.74
C ASN A 164 -35.70 9.35 1.30
N VAL A 165 -36.08 8.15 0.95
CA VAL A 165 -35.17 7.11 0.48
C VAL A 165 -34.52 7.58 -0.82
N GLY A 166 -33.23 7.36 -0.94
CA GLY A 166 -32.39 7.83 -2.05
C GLY A 166 -31.33 8.82 -1.62
N LYS A 167 -31.49 9.48 -0.45
CA LYS A 167 -30.48 10.43 0.01
C LYS A 167 -29.32 9.79 0.77
N ASP A 168 -29.48 8.66 1.40
CA ASP A 168 -28.47 7.80 2.07
C ASP A 168 -27.22 8.54 2.63
N ILE A 169 -27.45 9.62 3.36
CA ILE A 169 -26.42 10.49 3.94
C ILE A 169 -26.58 10.57 5.44
N ALA A 170 -25.47 10.54 6.17
CA ALA A 170 -25.38 10.88 7.58
C ALA A 170 -24.23 11.86 7.84
N ILE A 171 -24.46 12.79 8.77
CA ILE A 171 -23.42 13.64 9.33
C ILE A 171 -23.08 13.11 10.72
N VAL A 172 -21.84 12.77 10.92
CA VAL A 172 -21.30 12.29 12.19
C VAL A 172 -20.32 13.32 12.74
N LYS A 173 -20.25 13.46 14.04
CA LYS A 173 -19.31 14.34 14.76
C LYS A 173 -18.44 13.51 15.69
N ILE A 174 -17.14 13.72 15.64
CA ILE A 174 -16.15 13.20 16.58
C ILE A 174 -15.54 14.32 17.41
N ASP A 175 -15.17 14.05 18.64
CA ASP A 175 -14.54 15.04 19.53
C ASP A 175 -13.04 15.10 19.29
N ALA A 176 -12.64 15.89 18.29
CA ALA A 176 -11.25 16.12 17.89
C ALA A 176 -11.13 17.49 17.20
N THR A 177 -9.93 18.02 17.12
CA THR A 177 -9.61 19.33 16.53
C THR A 177 -8.39 19.25 15.62
N ASN A 178 -8.20 20.26 14.78
CA ASN A 178 -7.08 20.35 13.85
C ASN A 178 -6.98 19.14 12.88
N LEU A 179 -8.13 18.56 12.54
CA LEU A 179 -8.21 17.40 11.64
C LEU A 179 -8.03 17.82 10.20
N PRO A 180 -7.51 16.90 9.34
CA PRO A 180 -7.51 17.07 7.89
C PRO A 180 -8.93 17.17 7.35
N THR A 181 -9.12 17.94 6.28
CA THR A 181 -10.42 18.11 5.64
C THR A 181 -10.33 18.03 4.12
N VAL A 182 -11.46 17.72 3.48
CA VAL A 182 -11.60 17.79 2.02
C VAL A 182 -12.46 18.97 1.61
N ALA A 183 -12.18 19.51 0.44
CA ALA A 183 -13.02 20.51 -0.19
C ALA A 183 -14.26 19.86 -0.80
N LEU A 184 -15.45 20.42 -0.56
CA LEU A 184 -16.70 19.97 -1.17
C LEU A 184 -16.90 20.74 -2.51
N GLY A 185 -17.14 19.99 -3.58
CA GLY A 185 -17.38 20.53 -4.91
C GLY A 185 -18.85 20.84 -5.17
N ASN A 186 -19.22 20.86 -6.45
CA ASN A 186 -20.59 21.06 -6.92
C ASN A 186 -20.98 19.93 -7.88
N SER A 187 -21.91 19.08 -7.49
CA SER A 187 -22.35 17.97 -8.33
C SER A 187 -23.24 18.37 -9.49
N ASP A 188 -23.69 19.62 -9.56
CA ASP A 188 -24.46 20.13 -10.72
C ASP A 188 -23.55 20.40 -11.93
N ASP A 189 -22.24 20.57 -11.71
CA ASP A 189 -21.24 20.78 -12.75
C ASP A 189 -20.68 19.46 -13.32
N VAL A 190 -21.10 18.32 -12.78
CA VAL A 190 -20.62 16.99 -13.17
C VAL A 190 -21.14 16.58 -14.54
N HIS A 191 -20.27 16.08 -15.39
CA HIS A 191 -20.60 15.62 -16.74
C HIS A 191 -20.11 14.18 -17.00
N VAL A 192 -20.72 13.53 -18.00
CA VAL A 192 -20.31 12.19 -18.45
C VAL A 192 -18.87 12.24 -18.97
N GLU A 193 -18.13 11.14 -18.79
CA GLU A 193 -16.68 11.00 -19.07
C GLU A 193 -15.76 11.80 -18.13
N GLN A 194 -16.30 12.55 -17.15
CA GLN A 194 -15.46 13.20 -16.14
C GLN A 194 -14.70 12.16 -15.33
N PRO A 195 -13.36 12.27 -15.22
CA PRO A 195 -12.57 11.39 -14.35
C PRO A 195 -12.97 11.54 -12.89
N VAL A 196 -12.97 10.42 -12.16
CA VAL A 196 -13.21 10.39 -10.71
C VAL A 196 -12.20 9.49 -10.01
N THR A 197 -11.81 9.91 -8.81
CA THR A 197 -11.00 9.11 -7.89
C THR A 197 -11.80 8.86 -6.63
N VAL A 198 -11.94 7.60 -6.24
CA VAL A 198 -12.64 7.19 -5.01
C VAL A 198 -11.59 6.69 -4.01
N ILE A 199 -11.67 7.18 -2.78
CA ILE A 199 -10.81 6.73 -1.68
C ILE A 199 -11.70 6.14 -0.58
N GLY A 200 -11.33 4.95 -0.07
CA GLY A 200 -12.11 4.28 0.97
C GLY A 200 -11.41 3.05 1.53
N TYR A 201 -12.11 2.29 2.38
CA TYR A 201 -11.58 1.14 3.12
C TYR A 201 -12.30 -0.18 2.77
N PRO A 202 -12.15 -0.72 1.55
CA PRO A 202 -12.94 -1.85 1.06
C PRO A 202 -12.68 -3.17 1.80
N GLY A 203 -11.49 -3.38 2.33
CA GLY A 203 -11.11 -4.61 3.04
C GLY A 203 -11.75 -4.77 4.41
N ALA A 204 -12.17 -3.68 5.03
CA ALA A 204 -12.64 -3.67 6.42
C ALA A 204 -14.04 -4.28 6.60
N ALA A 205 -14.88 -4.33 5.56
CA ALA A 205 -16.18 -5.00 5.60
C ALA A 205 -16.05 -6.52 5.78
N SER A 206 -14.95 -7.10 5.35
CA SER A 206 -14.68 -8.55 5.43
C SER A 206 -14.15 -9.00 6.79
N ALA A 207 -13.62 -8.08 7.60
CA ALA A 207 -13.08 -8.40 8.93
C ALA A 207 -14.14 -8.87 9.93
N MET A 208 -15.40 -8.50 9.71
CA MET A 208 -16.52 -8.94 10.56
C MET A 208 -17.17 -10.26 10.11
N GLY A 209 -16.83 -10.74 8.92
CA GLY A 209 -17.26 -12.05 8.40
C GLY A 209 -16.05 -12.84 7.88
N LYS A 210 -15.76 -13.95 8.48
CA LYS A 210 -14.61 -14.86 8.39
C LYS A 210 -14.01 -15.25 7.02
N THR A 211 -14.13 -14.49 5.94
CA THR A 211 -13.71 -14.92 4.60
C THR A 211 -12.53 -14.16 3.98
N LEU A 212 -12.17 -12.97 4.48
CA LEU A 212 -10.98 -12.24 4.04
C LEU A 212 -10.00 -11.92 5.20
N GLY A 213 -10.43 -12.09 6.44
CA GLY A 213 -9.62 -11.82 7.63
C GLY A 213 -8.40 -12.73 7.79
N ASP A 214 -8.36 -13.86 7.07
CA ASP A 214 -7.21 -14.76 7.06
C ASP A 214 -6.15 -14.37 6.01
N GLU A 215 -6.47 -13.49 5.05
CA GLU A 215 -5.57 -13.13 3.94
C GLU A 215 -4.93 -11.74 4.09
N ILE A 216 -5.55 -10.83 4.84
CA ILE A 216 -5.08 -9.45 5.03
C ILE A 216 -5.04 -9.15 6.53
N SER A 217 -3.92 -8.63 7.05
CA SER A 217 -3.80 -8.25 8.47
C SER A 217 -4.79 -7.13 8.82
N GLU A 218 -5.27 -7.10 10.07
CA GLU A 218 -6.13 -6.01 10.59
C GLU A 218 -5.53 -4.63 10.34
N GLU A 219 -4.21 -4.51 10.42
CA GLU A 219 -3.49 -3.26 10.14
C GLU A 219 -3.57 -2.86 8.66
N SER A 220 -3.54 -3.82 7.74
CA SER A 220 -3.65 -3.57 6.29
C SER A 220 -5.07 -3.19 5.88
N MET A 221 -6.08 -3.59 6.65
CA MET A 221 -7.47 -3.18 6.42
C MET A 221 -7.70 -1.71 6.72
N LEU A 222 -6.84 -1.09 7.52
CA LEU A 222 -6.86 0.33 7.85
C LEU A 222 -6.02 1.18 6.88
N VAL A 223 -5.56 0.61 5.78
CA VAL A 223 -4.92 1.34 4.68
C VAL A 223 -5.97 1.69 3.63
N PRO A 224 -6.20 2.97 3.31
CA PRO A 224 -7.19 3.35 2.32
C PRO A 224 -6.82 2.82 0.94
N THR A 225 -7.82 2.43 0.17
CA THR A 225 -7.67 1.99 -1.22
C THR A 225 -8.17 3.08 -2.15
N VAL A 226 -7.41 3.33 -3.21
CA VAL A 226 -7.74 4.30 -4.26
C VAL A 226 -8.23 3.56 -5.49
N THR A 227 -9.38 3.95 -6.03
CA THR A 227 -9.92 3.44 -7.28
C THR A 227 -10.24 4.60 -8.21
N ASN A 228 -9.87 4.46 -9.48
CA ASN A 228 -10.12 5.47 -10.51
C ASN A 228 -11.17 4.98 -11.50
N GLY A 229 -11.91 5.91 -12.08
CA GLY A 229 -12.91 5.66 -13.11
C GLY A 229 -13.43 6.95 -13.70
N HIS A 230 -14.61 6.88 -14.32
CA HIS A 230 -15.27 8.03 -14.95
C HIS A 230 -16.76 8.05 -14.57
N ILE A 231 -17.37 9.22 -14.64
CA ILE A 231 -18.82 9.35 -14.57
C ILE A 231 -19.44 8.79 -15.85
N SER A 232 -20.20 7.72 -15.72
CA SER A 232 -20.84 7.04 -16.86
C SER A 232 -22.22 7.64 -17.20
N ALA A 233 -22.94 8.16 -16.21
CA ALA A 233 -24.24 8.80 -16.38
C ALA A 233 -24.67 9.59 -15.15
N VAL A 234 -25.53 10.60 -15.35
CA VAL A 234 -26.34 11.23 -14.31
C VAL A 234 -27.75 10.66 -14.42
N LYS A 235 -28.26 10.05 -13.34
CA LYS A 235 -29.55 9.33 -13.33
C LYS A 235 -30.41 9.75 -12.13
N MET A 236 -31.66 9.29 -12.15
CA MET A 236 -32.52 9.28 -10.96
C MET A 236 -32.65 7.83 -10.47
N ASP A 237 -32.63 7.63 -9.16
CA ASP A 237 -32.99 6.35 -8.58
C ASP A 237 -34.51 6.10 -8.73
N TYR A 238 -34.99 4.92 -8.32
CA TYR A 238 -36.40 4.57 -8.41
C TYR A 238 -37.36 5.42 -7.54
N LYS A 239 -36.81 6.29 -6.69
CA LYS A 239 -37.53 7.24 -5.84
C LYS A 239 -37.43 8.69 -6.31
N GLY A 240 -36.75 8.90 -7.45
CA GLY A 240 -36.57 10.23 -8.04
C GLY A 240 -35.45 11.06 -7.42
N SER A 241 -34.54 10.45 -6.63
CA SER A 241 -33.33 11.13 -6.15
C SER A 241 -32.21 11.05 -7.18
N PRO A 242 -31.45 12.12 -7.41
CA PRO A 242 -30.33 12.10 -8.35
C PRO A 242 -29.21 11.18 -7.85
N VAL A 243 -28.62 10.43 -8.77
CA VAL A 243 -27.44 9.58 -8.53
C VAL A 243 -26.46 9.73 -9.68
N LEU A 244 -25.17 9.67 -9.38
CA LEU A 244 -24.09 9.64 -10.37
C LEU A 244 -23.66 8.19 -10.56
N GLN A 245 -23.78 7.68 -11.79
CA GLN A 245 -23.25 6.35 -12.13
C GLN A 245 -21.80 6.47 -12.55
N SER A 246 -20.97 5.49 -12.14
CA SER A 246 -19.54 5.42 -12.47
C SER A 246 -19.10 3.99 -12.75
N ASP A 247 -18.04 3.84 -13.52
CA ASP A 247 -17.29 2.61 -13.73
C ASP A 247 -16.16 2.40 -12.70
N ALA A 248 -15.88 3.41 -11.85
CA ALA A 248 -14.94 3.26 -10.73
C ALA A 248 -15.36 2.08 -9.83
N ALA A 249 -14.42 1.20 -9.50
CA ALA A 249 -14.70 0.03 -8.70
C ALA A 249 -15.11 0.41 -7.27
N ILE A 250 -16.34 0.13 -6.88
CA ILE A 250 -16.87 0.28 -5.53
C ILE A 250 -17.18 -1.11 -4.98
N THR A 251 -16.63 -1.41 -3.82
CA THR A 251 -16.88 -2.66 -3.11
C THR A 251 -17.37 -2.36 -1.69
N HIS A 252 -17.81 -3.41 -0.97
CA HIS A 252 -18.20 -3.29 0.43
C HIS A 252 -17.06 -2.65 1.24
N GLY A 253 -17.39 -1.58 1.98
CA GLY A 253 -16.46 -0.79 2.77
C GLY A 253 -16.08 0.56 2.14
N ASN A 254 -16.19 0.73 0.81
CA ASN A 254 -16.06 2.06 0.18
C ASN A 254 -17.29 2.94 0.42
N SER A 255 -18.44 2.36 0.80
CA SER A 255 -19.67 3.09 1.10
C SER A 255 -19.42 4.20 2.13
N GLY A 256 -19.85 5.43 1.82
CA GLY A 256 -19.61 6.64 2.60
C GLY A 256 -18.30 7.36 2.25
N GLY A 257 -17.41 6.76 1.48
CA GLY A 257 -16.17 7.39 1.02
C GLY A 257 -16.41 8.45 -0.06
N PRO A 258 -15.47 9.42 -0.20
CA PRO A 258 -15.57 10.49 -1.17
C PRO A 258 -15.24 10.01 -2.60
N ALA A 259 -15.95 10.57 -3.58
CA ALA A 259 -15.60 10.56 -4.99
C ALA A 259 -15.11 11.96 -5.37
N PHE A 260 -13.84 12.07 -5.74
CA PHE A 260 -13.17 13.33 -6.06
C PHE A 260 -13.16 13.59 -7.57
N ASP A 261 -13.29 14.84 -7.94
CA ASP A 261 -13.02 15.35 -9.29
C ASP A 261 -11.50 15.51 -9.54
N PRO A 262 -11.09 15.85 -10.77
CA PRO A 262 -9.69 16.14 -11.08
C PRO A 262 -9.06 17.28 -10.28
N ASP A 263 -9.84 18.20 -9.71
CA ASP A 263 -9.37 19.30 -8.86
C ASP A 263 -9.23 18.88 -7.37
N GLY A 264 -9.55 17.65 -7.01
CA GLY A 264 -9.52 17.14 -5.63
C GLY A 264 -10.73 17.56 -4.79
N LYS A 265 -11.82 18.00 -5.41
CA LYS A 265 -13.06 18.34 -4.71
C LYS A 265 -14.01 17.16 -4.71
N VAL A 266 -14.71 16.96 -3.61
CA VAL A 266 -15.70 15.88 -3.50
C VAL A 266 -16.95 16.23 -4.31
N ILE A 267 -17.29 15.42 -5.32
CA ILE A 267 -18.49 15.57 -6.15
C ILE A 267 -19.59 14.55 -5.81
N GLY A 268 -19.24 13.50 -5.05
CA GLY A 268 -20.19 12.48 -4.64
C GLY A 268 -19.73 11.64 -3.47
N VAL A 269 -20.67 10.91 -2.89
CA VAL A 269 -20.46 9.96 -1.80
C VAL A 269 -20.72 8.55 -2.32
N ALA A 270 -19.72 7.67 -2.27
CA ALA A 270 -19.87 6.29 -2.72
C ALA A 270 -20.95 5.57 -1.91
N THR A 271 -21.89 4.87 -2.57
CA THR A 271 -23.02 4.28 -1.85
C THR A 271 -23.24 2.81 -2.20
N PHE A 272 -23.73 2.48 -3.35
CA PHE A 272 -24.06 1.10 -3.72
C PHE A 272 -23.57 0.77 -5.13
N GLY A 273 -23.40 -0.52 -5.39
CA GLY A 273 -23.12 -1.07 -6.72
C GLY A 273 -23.96 -2.30 -6.98
N ALA A 274 -24.21 -2.60 -8.23
CA ALA A 274 -24.81 -3.88 -8.63
C ALA A 274 -23.72 -4.95 -8.53
N GLN A 275 -23.78 -5.82 -7.52
CA GLN A 275 -22.78 -6.86 -7.26
C GLN A 275 -22.56 -7.81 -8.46
N GLU A 276 -23.54 -7.93 -9.36
CA GLU A 276 -23.50 -8.84 -10.51
C GLU A 276 -23.13 -8.15 -11.83
N ALA A 277 -23.01 -6.81 -11.87
CA ALA A 277 -22.72 -6.05 -13.08
C ALA A 277 -21.57 -5.07 -12.84
N ALA A 278 -20.38 -5.41 -13.33
CA ALA A 278 -19.23 -4.50 -13.32
C ALA A 278 -19.57 -3.18 -14.03
N GLY A 279 -19.17 -2.04 -13.45
CA GLY A 279 -19.41 -0.70 -14.02
C GLY A 279 -20.77 -0.07 -13.66
N PHE A 280 -21.55 -0.69 -12.77
CA PHE A 280 -22.79 -0.12 -12.24
C PHE A 280 -22.64 0.27 -10.78
N ASN A 281 -21.75 1.22 -10.53
CA ASN A 281 -21.55 1.80 -9.21
C ASN A 281 -22.16 3.20 -9.15
N PHE A 282 -22.59 3.63 -7.97
CA PHE A 282 -23.33 4.86 -7.81
C PHE A 282 -22.77 5.71 -6.68
N PHE A 283 -22.82 7.02 -6.87
CA PHE A 283 -22.56 8.01 -5.85
C PHE A 283 -23.82 8.81 -5.54
N VAL A 284 -24.05 9.13 -4.28
CA VAL A 284 -24.95 10.20 -3.91
C VAL A 284 -24.27 11.53 -4.27
N PRO A 285 -24.89 12.42 -5.06
CA PRO A 285 -24.31 13.71 -5.41
C PRO A 285 -23.99 14.54 -4.17
N ILE A 286 -22.87 15.26 -4.20
CA ILE A 286 -22.43 16.04 -3.03
C ILE A 286 -23.44 17.15 -2.65
N ASN A 287 -24.18 17.72 -3.61
CA ASN A 287 -25.19 18.72 -3.34
C ASN A 287 -26.33 18.16 -2.47
N THR A 288 -26.64 16.86 -2.59
CA THR A 288 -27.56 16.17 -1.68
C THR A 288 -26.98 16.12 -0.26
N ALA A 289 -25.70 15.78 -0.08
CA ALA A 289 -25.06 15.79 1.24
C ALA A 289 -24.99 17.20 1.83
N MET A 290 -24.80 18.23 1.01
CA MET A 290 -24.78 19.64 1.44
C MET A 290 -26.11 20.11 2.07
N GLU A 291 -27.23 19.47 1.74
CA GLU A 291 -28.51 19.75 2.43
C GLU A 291 -28.41 19.36 3.91
N PHE A 292 -27.80 18.21 4.21
CA PHE A 292 -27.60 17.71 5.58
C PHE A 292 -26.53 18.52 6.33
N VAL A 293 -25.48 18.94 5.64
CA VAL A 293 -24.44 19.83 6.19
C VAL A 293 -25.06 21.17 6.63
N ARG A 294 -25.94 21.77 5.79
CA ARG A 294 -26.66 23.00 6.16
C ARG A 294 -27.60 22.81 7.35
N GLN A 295 -28.33 21.67 7.38
CA GLN A 295 -29.23 21.35 8.48
C GLN A 295 -28.46 21.09 9.80
N ALA A 296 -27.26 20.52 9.72
CA ALA A 296 -26.38 20.34 10.87
C ALA A 296 -25.82 21.66 11.43
N GLY A 297 -25.96 22.77 10.69
CA GLY A 297 -25.42 24.09 11.07
C GLY A 297 -23.88 24.15 11.11
N ALA A 298 -23.22 23.25 10.39
CA ALA A 298 -21.78 23.08 10.39
C ALA A 298 -21.23 23.22 8.96
N PRO A 299 -21.10 24.45 8.42
CA PRO A 299 -20.60 24.67 7.06
C PRO A 299 -19.17 24.15 6.87
N PRO A 300 -18.76 23.77 5.64
CA PRO A 300 -17.41 23.30 5.38
C PRO A 300 -16.37 24.34 5.80
N GLU A 301 -15.24 23.85 6.33
CA GLU A 301 -14.13 24.68 6.79
C GLU A 301 -12.83 23.88 6.68
N SER A 302 -11.75 24.52 6.23
CA SER A 302 -10.40 23.95 6.23
C SER A 302 -9.61 24.42 7.45
N GLY A 303 -8.65 23.58 7.88
CA GLY A 303 -7.88 23.82 9.11
C GLY A 303 -6.40 24.13 8.87
N SER A 304 -5.67 24.23 9.98
CA SER A 304 -4.23 24.43 9.96
C SER A 304 -3.49 23.21 9.39
N PHE A 305 -4.03 22.00 9.58
CA PHE A 305 -3.49 20.80 8.94
C PHE A 305 -3.45 20.99 7.43
N ASP A 306 -4.58 21.31 6.81
CA ASP A 306 -4.72 21.39 5.35
C ASP A 306 -3.75 22.42 4.76
N SER A 307 -3.71 23.63 5.32
CA SER A 307 -2.82 24.69 4.83
C SER A 307 -1.33 24.32 4.95
N THR A 308 -0.95 23.65 6.05
CA THR A 308 0.43 23.21 6.27
C THR A 308 0.77 22.03 5.35
N TRP A 309 -0.18 21.11 5.15
CA TRP A 309 -0.01 19.94 4.30
C TRP A 309 0.14 20.32 2.83
N HIS A 310 -0.74 21.18 2.30
CA HIS A 310 -0.61 21.74 0.96
C HIS A 310 0.74 22.43 0.75
N ALA A 311 1.14 23.30 1.68
CA ALA A 311 2.42 23.99 1.58
C ALA A 311 3.63 23.02 1.63
N ALA A 312 3.52 21.91 2.35
CA ALA A 312 4.54 20.86 2.39
C ALA A 312 4.65 20.13 1.05
N LEU A 313 3.51 19.72 0.47
CA LEU A 313 3.45 19.05 -0.83
C LEU A 313 3.90 19.95 -1.97
N ASP A 314 3.53 21.25 -1.95
CA ASP A 314 4.03 22.26 -2.89
C ASP A 314 5.55 22.41 -2.81
N ALA A 315 6.11 22.42 -1.59
CA ALA A 315 7.56 22.51 -1.40
C ALA A 315 8.26 21.24 -1.90
N MET A 316 7.65 20.04 -1.73
CA MET A 316 8.13 18.77 -2.31
C MET A 316 8.14 18.83 -3.84
N ALA A 317 7.03 19.24 -4.45
CA ALA A 317 6.89 19.38 -5.90
C ALA A 317 7.88 20.42 -6.50
N ALA A 318 8.17 21.49 -5.76
CA ALA A 318 9.14 22.50 -6.13
C ALA A 318 10.59 22.13 -5.79
N HIS A 319 10.86 20.91 -5.30
CA HIS A 319 12.17 20.44 -4.84
C HIS A 319 12.83 21.34 -3.77
N GLN A 320 12.01 22.05 -2.96
CA GLN A 320 12.46 22.89 -1.84
C GLN A 320 12.61 22.01 -0.58
N TRP A 321 13.60 21.11 -0.58
CA TRP A 321 13.70 20.00 0.38
C TRP A 321 13.76 20.43 1.84
N SER A 322 14.54 21.44 2.17
CA SER A 322 14.66 21.95 3.55
C SER A 322 13.32 22.54 4.04
N LYS A 323 12.62 23.29 3.16
CA LYS A 323 11.30 23.83 3.48
C LYS A 323 10.25 22.72 3.60
N ALA A 324 10.27 21.75 2.69
CA ALA A 324 9.39 20.58 2.73
C ALA A 324 9.58 19.80 4.03
N HIS A 325 10.83 19.49 4.40
CA HIS A 325 11.17 18.78 5.63
C HIS A 325 10.63 19.49 6.88
N ALA A 326 10.81 20.81 6.98
CA ALA A 326 10.30 21.61 8.09
C ALA A 326 8.75 21.61 8.16
N LEU A 327 8.07 21.80 7.02
CA LEU A 327 6.60 21.82 6.96
C LEU A 327 5.99 20.44 7.26
N ILE A 328 6.60 19.36 6.77
CA ILE A 328 6.16 17.99 7.09
C ILE A 328 6.35 17.72 8.60
N GLY A 329 7.42 18.23 9.21
CA GLY A 329 7.60 18.20 10.66
C GLY A 329 6.41 18.83 11.41
N ASN A 330 5.97 20.00 10.98
CA ASN A 330 4.80 20.67 11.56
C ASN A 330 3.49 19.86 11.34
N VAL A 331 3.33 19.20 10.19
CA VAL A 331 2.19 18.29 9.95
C VAL A 331 2.19 17.15 10.95
N LEU A 332 3.36 16.55 11.22
CA LEU A 332 3.49 15.46 12.20
C LEU A 332 3.33 15.92 13.65
N GLU A 333 3.54 17.21 13.95
CA GLU A 333 3.18 17.79 15.25
C GLU A 333 1.65 17.93 15.40
N ILE A 334 0.94 18.31 14.33
CA ILE A 334 -0.53 18.42 14.32
C ILE A 334 -1.18 17.04 14.35
N MET A 335 -0.68 16.10 13.53
CA MET A 335 -1.22 14.74 13.39
C MET A 335 -0.08 13.70 13.51
N PRO A 336 0.32 13.32 14.72
CA PRO A 336 1.36 12.32 14.95
C PRO A 336 0.98 10.97 14.32
N GLY A 337 1.95 10.36 13.63
CA GLY A 337 1.78 9.06 13.02
C GLY A 337 1.01 9.07 11.68
N GLU A 338 0.83 10.23 11.06
CA GLU A 338 0.32 10.30 9.69
C GLU A 338 1.31 9.59 8.76
N PRO A 339 0.89 8.50 8.05
CA PRO A 339 1.84 7.60 7.39
C PRO A 339 2.54 8.23 6.19
N ASP A 340 1.82 9.04 5.40
CA ASP A 340 2.40 9.69 4.22
C ASP A 340 3.34 10.83 4.61
N ALA A 341 3.00 11.63 5.62
CA ALA A 341 3.91 12.64 6.16
C ALA A 341 5.18 12.00 6.73
N ALA A 342 5.08 10.91 7.47
CA ALA A 342 6.24 10.19 7.98
C ALA A 342 7.13 9.66 6.84
N ARG A 343 6.54 9.11 5.78
CA ARG A 343 7.26 8.66 4.58
C ARG A 343 7.95 9.81 3.86
N LEU A 344 7.23 10.90 3.61
CA LEU A 344 7.74 12.06 2.89
C LEU A 344 8.82 12.81 3.70
N GLN A 345 8.74 12.81 5.03
CA GLN A 345 9.78 13.40 5.88
C GLN A 345 11.14 12.72 5.66
N ILE A 346 11.15 11.38 5.53
CA ILE A 346 12.38 10.63 5.24
C ILE A 346 12.92 10.99 3.85
N VAL A 347 12.04 11.13 2.85
CA VAL A 347 12.42 11.52 1.49
C VAL A 347 13.02 12.94 1.49
N ALA A 348 12.32 13.91 2.08
CA ALA A 348 12.76 15.29 2.14
C ALA A 348 14.11 15.44 2.87
N ALA A 349 14.29 14.77 4.02
CA ALA A 349 15.54 14.77 4.76
C ALA A 349 16.71 14.19 3.95
N ARG A 350 16.46 13.11 3.20
CA ARG A 350 17.48 12.48 2.34
C ARG A 350 17.91 13.40 1.19
N GLU A 351 16.94 14.03 0.52
CA GLU A 351 17.23 14.94 -0.60
C GLU A 351 17.89 16.23 -0.11
N GLU A 352 17.47 16.79 1.04
CA GLU A 352 18.12 17.92 1.69
C GLU A 352 19.60 17.63 1.98
N GLN A 353 19.95 16.42 2.46
CA GLN A 353 21.33 16.03 2.68
C GLN A 353 22.17 16.00 1.40
N LYS A 354 21.58 15.68 0.24
CA LYS A 354 22.29 15.69 -1.04
C LYS A 354 22.63 17.11 -1.53
N GLU A 355 21.83 18.09 -1.14
CA GLU A 355 22.03 19.50 -1.50
C GLU A 355 23.13 20.17 -0.64
N LEU A 356 23.54 19.56 0.46
CA LEU A 356 24.62 20.11 1.28
C LEU A 356 25.91 20.18 0.47
N PRO A 357 26.54 21.37 0.35
CA PRO A 357 27.71 21.53 -0.49
C PRO A 357 28.87 20.65 0.04
N ILE A 358 29.33 19.73 -0.78
CA ILE A 358 30.48 18.85 -0.47
C ILE A 358 31.80 19.63 -0.47
N TRP A 359 31.83 20.77 -1.15
CA TRP A 359 33.04 21.56 -1.36
C TRP A 359 33.76 22.03 -0.08
N PRO A 360 33.10 22.39 1.06
CA PRO A 360 33.82 22.73 2.28
C PRO A 360 34.61 21.54 2.85
N TRP A 361 34.05 20.33 2.75
CA TRP A 361 34.72 19.10 3.19
C TRP A 361 35.87 18.73 2.25
N VAL A 362 35.70 18.91 0.94
CA VAL A 362 36.76 18.72 -0.06
C VAL A 362 37.86 19.77 0.13
N ALA A 363 37.51 21.03 0.37
CA ALA A 363 38.47 22.10 0.64
C ALA A 363 39.24 21.84 1.95
N GLY A 364 38.56 21.39 3.02
CA GLY A 364 39.19 21.00 4.28
C GLY A 364 40.14 19.82 4.11
N ALA A 365 39.76 18.79 3.41
CA ALA A 365 40.63 17.63 3.09
C ALA A 365 41.83 18.04 2.23
N ALA A 366 41.65 18.91 1.24
CA ALA A 366 42.75 19.46 0.43
C ALA A 366 43.72 20.31 1.27
N ALA A 367 43.20 21.14 2.14
CA ALA A 367 44.04 21.95 3.05
C ALA A 367 44.86 21.06 4.01
N LEU A 368 44.27 20.00 4.57
CA LEU A 368 44.98 19.01 5.39
C LEU A 368 46.06 18.26 4.59
N LEU A 369 45.77 17.88 3.33
CA LEU A 369 46.73 17.24 2.45
C LEU A 369 47.93 18.17 2.16
N ILE A 370 47.65 19.45 1.86
CA ILE A 370 48.70 20.47 1.62
C ILE A 370 49.54 20.64 2.87
N LEU A 371 48.90 20.73 4.06
CA LEU A 371 49.64 20.83 5.33
C LEU A 371 50.55 19.63 5.55
N LEU A 372 50.06 18.43 5.28
CA LEU A 372 50.83 17.19 5.37
C LEU A 372 52.03 17.18 4.42
N ILE A 373 51.83 17.61 3.17
CA ILE A 373 52.92 17.75 2.18
C ILE A 373 53.97 18.76 2.66
N VAL A 374 53.55 19.91 3.17
CA VAL A 374 54.44 20.94 3.70
C VAL A 374 55.26 20.37 4.86
N LEU A 375 54.63 19.64 5.80
CA LEU A 375 55.32 18.99 6.92
C LEU A 375 56.33 17.92 6.44
N ILE A 376 55.97 17.12 5.43
CA ILE A 376 56.89 16.13 4.85
C ILE A 376 58.09 16.83 4.18
N VAL A 377 57.85 17.87 3.37
CA VAL A 377 58.89 18.66 2.71
C VAL A 377 59.82 19.27 3.76
N TRP A 378 59.25 19.87 4.83
CA TRP A 378 60.03 20.46 5.93
C TRP A 378 60.88 19.39 6.67
N ALA A 379 60.32 18.22 6.94
CA ALA A 379 61.03 17.09 7.53
C ALA A 379 62.17 16.59 6.64
N VAL A 380 61.95 16.47 5.32
CA VAL A 380 62.95 16.04 4.34
C VAL A 380 64.06 17.09 4.18
N MET A 381 63.70 18.38 4.16
CA MET A 381 64.71 19.47 4.13
C MET A 381 65.52 19.55 5.43
N GLY A 382 64.88 19.38 6.59
CA GLY A 382 65.56 19.30 7.90
C GLY A 382 66.47 18.07 8.01
N ALA A 383 66.11 16.94 7.41
CA ALA A 383 66.97 15.75 7.35
C ALA A 383 68.18 15.91 6.40
N ARG A 384 68.03 16.68 5.30
CA ARG A 384 69.14 17.01 4.39
C ARG A 384 70.13 17.98 5.00
N ALA A 385 69.70 18.93 5.84
CA ALA A 385 70.57 19.89 6.52
C ALA A 385 71.47 19.26 7.60
N ARG A 386 71.21 18.02 8.02
CA ARG A 386 71.99 17.29 9.03
C ARG A 386 73.04 16.32 8.48
N ARG A 387 73.18 16.24 7.15
CA ARG A 387 74.23 15.42 6.51
C ARG A 387 75.43 16.30 6.19
N ALA A 388 76.38 16.35 7.12
CA ALA A 388 77.71 16.87 6.84
C ALA A 388 78.45 15.97 5.84
N PRO A 389 79.23 16.52 4.92
CA PRO A 389 79.95 15.72 3.92
C PRO A 389 81.06 14.89 4.59
N VAL A 390 80.94 13.58 4.49
CA VAL A 390 82.08 12.67 4.85
C VAL A 390 82.98 12.60 3.62
N ALA A 391 84.26 13.02 3.83
CA ALA A 391 85.32 12.91 2.84
C ALA A 391 85.66 11.42 2.63
N VAL A 392 85.62 10.99 1.36
CA VAL A 392 86.08 9.65 0.96
C VAL A 392 87.48 9.75 0.37
N PRO A 393 88.46 8.91 0.81
CA PRO A 393 89.74 8.80 0.14
C PRO A 393 89.58 8.04 -1.17
N ALA A 394 90.28 8.52 -2.19
CA ALA A 394 90.31 7.91 -3.50
C ALA A 394 91.14 6.60 -3.47
N GLU A 395 90.55 5.50 -3.95
CA GLU A 395 91.37 4.34 -4.35
C GLU A 395 90.84 3.80 -5.66
N SER A 396 91.77 3.42 -6.53
CA SER A 396 91.72 3.25 -7.95
C SER A 396 91.17 1.90 -8.42
N VAL A 397 90.41 1.96 -9.51
CA VAL A 397 90.43 1.10 -10.73
C VAL A 397 90.35 -0.42 -10.56
N ASN A 398 89.33 -1.03 -11.10
CA ASN A 398 89.49 -1.94 -12.21
C ASN A 398 88.17 -2.30 -12.90
N ILE A 399 88.08 -2.13 -14.22
CA ILE A 399 87.01 -2.56 -15.09
C ILE A 399 87.39 -3.94 -15.64
N PRO A 400 86.50 -4.88 -15.70
CA PRO A 400 86.43 -5.79 -16.84
C PRO A 400 85.08 -5.83 -17.58
N GLN A 401 85.23 -5.98 -18.84
CA GLN A 401 84.29 -5.91 -19.92
C GLN A 401 83.13 -6.94 -19.86
N GLN A 402 82.05 -6.54 -20.48
CA GLN A 402 80.89 -7.35 -20.90
C GLN A 402 81.29 -8.34 -22.04
N PRO A 403 80.58 -9.46 -22.16
CA PRO A 403 80.36 -10.12 -23.43
C PRO A 403 78.87 -10.08 -23.87
N PRO A 404 78.59 -10.31 -25.14
CA PRO A 404 77.47 -9.82 -25.90
C PRO A 404 76.20 -10.76 -25.89
N PRO A 405 75.09 -10.34 -26.53
CA PRO A 405 73.81 -11.00 -26.43
C PRO A 405 73.63 -12.12 -27.45
N GLN A 406 72.77 -13.07 -27.14
CA GLN A 406 72.25 -14.02 -28.09
C GLN A 406 70.73 -14.10 -28.10
N PRO A 407 70.14 -14.57 -29.22
CA PRO A 407 68.85 -14.10 -29.71
C PRO A 407 67.64 -15.03 -29.47
N GLY A 408 66.51 -14.42 -29.43
CA GLY A 408 65.20 -14.73 -29.97
C GLY A 408 64.61 -16.15 -29.89
N LEU A 409 63.41 -16.19 -29.35
CA LEU A 409 62.35 -17.05 -29.90
C LEU A 409 61.00 -16.33 -29.77
N ALA A 410 60.25 -16.45 -30.85
CA ALA A 410 59.01 -15.73 -31.15
C ALA A 410 57.76 -16.27 -30.43
N PRO A 411 56.61 -15.57 -30.52
CA PRO A 411 55.50 -15.70 -29.62
C PRO A 411 54.48 -16.77 -30.02
N THR A 412 53.93 -17.44 -29.04
CA THR A 412 52.76 -18.31 -29.24
C THR A 412 51.50 -17.55 -28.89
N VAL A 413 50.64 -17.39 -29.89
CA VAL A 413 49.30 -16.81 -29.78
C VAL A 413 48.39 -17.82 -29.08
N LEU A 414 47.71 -17.39 -28.02
CA LEU A 414 46.54 -18.08 -27.47
C LEU A 414 45.35 -17.15 -27.49
N ALA A 415 44.26 -17.68 -28.02
CA ALA A 415 42.99 -17.03 -28.30
C ALA A 415 42.26 -16.57 -27.04
N PRO A 416 41.28 -15.62 -27.13
CA PRO A 416 40.60 -15.03 -25.98
C PRO A 416 39.52 -15.95 -25.46
N THR A 417 39.60 -16.26 -24.18
CA THR A 417 38.51 -16.92 -23.45
C THR A 417 37.56 -15.86 -22.93
N SER A 418 36.31 -15.95 -23.37
CA SER A 418 35.17 -15.17 -22.93
C SER A 418 34.95 -15.36 -21.43
N LEU A 419 35.04 -14.29 -20.64
CA LEU A 419 34.61 -14.26 -19.25
C LEU A 419 33.23 -13.64 -19.18
N ALA A 420 32.25 -14.48 -18.85
CA ALA A 420 30.93 -14.03 -18.43
C ALA A 420 31.01 -13.27 -17.11
N PRO A 421 30.15 -12.25 -16.87
CA PRO A 421 30.17 -11.48 -15.64
C PRO A 421 29.62 -12.29 -14.47
N THR A 422 30.41 -12.39 -13.43
CA THR A 422 30.02 -12.95 -12.13
C THR A 422 29.14 -11.94 -11.38
N PRO A 423 27.97 -12.33 -10.84
CA PRO A 423 27.15 -11.41 -10.06
C PRO A 423 27.79 -11.13 -8.69
N LEU A 424 27.76 -9.86 -8.31
CA LEU A 424 28.22 -9.33 -7.02
C LEU A 424 27.42 -9.98 -5.87
N ARG A 425 28.17 -10.50 -4.92
CA ARG A 425 27.70 -11.11 -3.69
C ARG A 425 27.44 -10.02 -2.66
N ASP A 426 26.17 -9.77 -2.35
CA ASP A 426 25.77 -8.94 -1.22
C ASP A 426 25.59 -9.82 0.01
N SER A 427 26.30 -9.52 1.08
CA SER A 427 26.38 -10.33 2.29
C SER A 427 25.46 -9.77 3.38
N THR A 428 24.17 -10.17 3.30
CA THR A 428 23.29 -10.18 4.47
C THR A 428 22.49 -11.48 4.43
N SER A 429 22.50 -12.24 5.52
CA SER A 429 22.00 -13.60 5.75
C SER A 429 20.87 -14.06 4.80
N ASN A 430 21.22 -14.67 3.66
CA ASN A 430 20.27 -15.22 2.70
C ASN A 430 19.89 -16.65 3.10
N LYS A 431 18.86 -16.80 3.96
CA LYS A 431 18.16 -18.07 4.07
C LYS A 431 17.27 -18.20 2.83
N THR A 432 17.61 -19.13 1.92
CA THR A 432 16.77 -19.50 0.79
C THR A 432 15.81 -20.61 1.21
N TYR A 433 14.58 -20.55 0.73
CA TYR A 433 13.50 -21.50 1.05
C TYR A 433 13.30 -22.53 -0.07
N GLY A 434 14.23 -22.58 -1.02
CA GLY A 434 14.22 -23.46 -2.18
C GLY A 434 14.57 -22.72 -3.47
N THR A 435 14.43 -23.40 -4.60
CA THR A 435 14.80 -22.89 -5.92
C THR A 435 13.73 -23.24 -6.95
N LEU A 436 13.35 -22.32 -7.80
CA LEU A 436 12.54 -22.56 -8.99
C LEU A 436 13.44 -22.76 -10.21
N HIS A 437 13.30 -23.88 -10.87
CA HIS A 437 13.98 -24.18 -12.13
C HIS A 437 12.99 -24.03 -13.27
N VAL A 438 13.29 -23.18 -14.24
CA VAL A 438 12.49 -23.07 -15.47
C VAL A 438 12.85 -24.27 -16.36
N THR A 439 11.84 -25.09 -16.65
CA THR A 439 12.01 -26.33 -17.43
C THR A 439 11.39 -26.26 -18.83
N SER A 440 10.62 -25.20 -19.13
CA SER A 440 10.20 -24.88 -20.50
C SER A 440 9.94 -23.37 -20.65
N GLY A 441 9.97 -22.85 -21.89
CA GLY A 441 9.73 -21.46 -22.20
C GLY A 441 11.00 -20.61 -22.36
N PRO A 442 10.87 -19.26 -22.44
CA PRO A 442 11.98 -18.35 -22.80
C PRO A 442 13.20 -18.39 -21.85
N LEU A 443 12.99 -18.78 -20.58
CA LEU A 443 14.06 -18.84 -19.57
C LEU A 443 14.46 -20.29 -19.23
N ASN A 444 14.21 -21.24 -20.13
CA ASN A 444 14.52 -22.65 -19.89
C ASN A 444 16.00 -22.85 -19.46
N GLY A 445 16.20 -23.59 -18.38
CA GLY A 445 17.51 -23.87 -17.76
C GLY A 445 17.90 -22.88 -16.66
N ASN A 446 17.21 -21.76 -16.50
CA ASN A 446 17.51 -20.80 -15.45
C ASN A 446 16.97 -21.27 -14.09
N ARG A 447 17.67 -20.84 -13.02
CA ARG A 447 17.35 -21.19 -11.63
C ARG A 447 17.22 -19.92 -10.80
N PHE A 448 16.15 -19.83 -10.04
CA PHE A 448 15.83 -18.67 -9.22
C PHE A 448 15.66 -19.08 -7.75
N PRO A 449 16.54 -18.62 -6.84
CA PRO A 449 16.39 -18.89 -5.42
C PRO A 449 15.16 -18.15 -4.86
N ILE A 450 14.47 -18.77 -3.92
CA ILE A 450 13.29 -18.18 -3.27
C ILE A 450 13.72 -17.53 -1.95
N PRO A 451 13.79 -16.19 -1.87
CA PRO A 451 14.07 -15.46 -0.64
C PRO A 451 12.84 -15.45 0.29
N LYS A 452 12.99 -14.94 1.51
CA LYS A 452 11.89 -14.79 2.48
C LYS A 452 10.73 -13.93 1.92
N THR A 453 11.03 -12.96 1.07
CA THR A 453 10.04 -12.07 0.43
C THR A 453 9.30 -12.73 -0.74
N GLY A 454 9.69 -13.95 -1.12
CA GLY A 454 9.13 -14.64 -2.28
C GLY A 454 9.64 -14.12 -3.63
N VAL A 455 9.14 -14.72 -4.71
CA VAL A 455 9.49 -14.41 -6.10
C VAL A 455 8.23 -14.17 -6.90
N MET A 456 8.07 -12.96 -7.45
CA MET A 456 6.99 -12.64 -8.38
C MET A 456 7.34 -13.09 -9.79
N ILE A 457 6.40 -13.72 -10.47
CA ILE A 457 6.51 -14.28 -11.83
C ILE A 457 5.49 -13.59 -12.72
N GLY A 458 5.90 -13.07 -13.86
CA GLY A 458 4.99 -12.44 -14.79
C GLY A 458 5.71 -11.80 -15.98
N ARG A 459 4.98 -11.03 -16.78
CA ARG A 459 5.50 -10.38 -17.99
C ARG A 459 6.09 -8.99 -17.72
N ASP A 460 5.77 -8.37 -16.61
CA ASP A 460 6.21 -7.01 -16.27
C ASP A 460 7.61 -7.05 -15.65
N SER A 461 8.59 -6.52 -16.39
CA SER A 461 9.99 -6.48 -15.93
C SER A 461 10.25 -5.55 -14.76
N THR A 462 9.33 -4.63 -14.47
CA THR A 462 9.46 -3.69 -13.32
C THR A 462 8.96 -4.27 -12.01
N LYS A 463 8.10 -5.30 -12.07
CA LYS A 463 7.42 -5.88 -10.91
C LYS A 463 7.78 -7.34 -10.65
N CYS A 464 8.29 -8.04 -11.65
CA CYS A 464 8.54 -9.47 -11.57
C CYS A 464 10.03 -9.77 -11.49
N ALA A 465 10.42 -10.63 -10.55
CA ALA A 465 11.78 -11.15 -10.46
C ALA A 465 12.06 -12.24 -11.50
N ILE A 466 11.01 -12.96 -11.92
CA ILE A 466 11.06 -13.90 -13.06
C ILE A 466 10.21 -13.30 -14.18
N VAL A 467 10.89 -12.71 -15.16
CA VAL A 467 10.21 -12.03 -16.28
C VAL A 467 10.03 -13.02 -17.42
N LEU A 468 8.79 -13.40 -17.68
CA LEU A 468 8.40 -14.31 -18.75
C LEU A 468 7.80 -13.51 -19.91
N ALA A 469 8.59 -13.23 -20.93
CA ALA A 469 8.20 -12.46 -22.11
C ALA A 469 7.32 -13.29 -23.06
N ASP A 470 6.09 -13.61 -22.63
CA ASP A 470 5.10 -14.39 -23.36
C ASP A 470 3.72 -13.72 -23.24
N GLU A 471 2.99 -13.56 -24.34
CA GLU A 471 1.69 -12.89 -24.37
C GLU A 471 0.61 -13.63 -23.56
N SER A 472 0.77 -14.94 -23.34
CA SER A 472 -0.12 -15.74 -22.50
C SER A 472 0.10 -15.56 -21.01
N VAL A 473 1.17 -14.83 -20.62
CA VAL A 473 1.52 -14.56 -19.22
C VAL A 473 1.02 -13.16 -18.84
N SER A 474 0.30 -13.05 -17.74
CA SER A 474 -0.17 -11.77 -17.18
C SER A 474 1.01 -10.91 -16.69
N LYS A 475 0.82 -9.59 -16.55
CA LYS A 475 1.85 -8.66 -16.05
C LYS A 475 2.43 -9.14 -14.72
N GLU A 476 1.59 -9.46 -13.76
CA GLU A 476 1.89 -10.19 -12.53
C GLU A 476 1.05 -11.47 -12.58
N HIS A 477 1.67 -12.64 -12.78
CA HIS A 477 0.94 -13.87 -13.05
C HIS A 477 0.80 -14.76 -11.82
N ALA A 478 1.91 -15.03 -11.15
CA ALA A 478 1.96 -15.86 -9.95
C ALA A 478 3.03 -15.36 -8.98
N TRP A 479 2.80 -15.59 -7.69
CA TRP A 479 3.76 -15.28 -6.63
C TRP A 479 4.13 -16.56 -5.89
N VAL A 480 5.42 -16.86 -5.79
CA VAL A 480 5.94 -18.00 -5.03
C VAL A 480 6.64 -17.47 -3.79
N VAL A 481 6.11 -17.80 -2.62
CA VAL A 481 6.52 -17.19 -1.36
C VAL A 481 6.55 -18.22 -0.22
N PRO A 482 7.53 -18.17 0.70
CA PRO A 482 7.51 -19.00 1.91
C PRO A 482 6.49 -18.43 2.92
N ILE A 483 5.56 -19.28 3.35
CA ILE A 483 4.55 -19.01 4.39
C ILE A 483 4.61 -20.15 5.38
N ASP A 484 4.72 -19.87 6.68
CA ASP A 484 4.71 -20.86 7.77
C ASP A 484 5.62 -22.08 7.55
N ASN A 485 6.82 -21.86 7.02
CA ASN A 485 7.83 -22.88 6.70
C ASN A 485 7.53 -23.72 5.45
N GLU A 486 6.46 -23.46 4.72
CA GLU A 486 6.13 -24.08 3.43
C GLU A 486 6.33 -23.06 2.30
N VAL A 487 6.69 -23.51 1.11
CA VAL A 487 6.70 -22.65 -0.08
C VAL A 487 5.37 -22.79 -0.80
N VAL A 488 4.71 -21.67 -1.03
CA VAL A 488 3.37 -21.62 -1.59
C VAL A 488 3.41 -20.87 -2.92
N VAL A 489 2.70 -21.38 -3.93
CA VAL A 489 2.41 -20.66 -5.17
C VAL A 489 1.00 -20.08 -5.11
N ILE A 490 0.88 -18.78 -5.46
CA ILE A 490 -0.36 -18.01 -5.44
C ILE A 490 -0.59 -17.44 -6.85
N ASP A 491 -1.73 -17.77 -7.47
CA ASP A 491 -2.14 -17.14 -8.74
C ASP A 491 -2.56 -15.69 -8.49
N ARG A 492 -2.02 -14.75 -9.25
CA ARG A 492 -2.29 -13.31 -9.10
C ARG A 492 -3.45 -12.85 -9.99
N ASN A 493 -4.52 -13.62 -9.98
CA ASN A 493 -5.69 -13.42 -10.83
C ASN A 493 -5.31 -13.35 -12.32
N SER A 494 -4.44 -14.27 -12.74
CA SER A 494 -3.90 -14.29 -14.09
C SER A 494 -4.98 -14.63 -15.13
N THR A 495 -4.83 -14.15 -16.35
CA THR A 495 -5.80 -14.37 -17.44
C THR A 495 -5.92 -15.84 -17.80
N ASN A 496 -4.80 -16.56 -17.91
CA ASN A 496 -4.77 -17.95 -18.37
C ASN A 496 -4.60 -18.99 -17.23
N GLY A 497 -4.50 -18.55 -15.98
CA GLY A 497 -4.42 -19.43 -14.81
C GLY A 497 -3.03 -19.97 -14.52
N THR A 498 -2.85 -20.40 -13.27
CA THR A 498 -1.70 -21.15 -12.77
C THR A 498 -2.16 -22.54 -12.39
N TYR A 499 -1.36 -23.56 -12.70
CA TYR A 499 -1.69 -24.97 -12.48
C TYR A 499 -0.50 -25.69 -11.84
N VAL A 500 -0.76 -26.73 -11.04
CA VAL A 500 0.30 -27.50 -10.37
C VAL A 500 0.22 -28.97 -10.78
N ASN A 501 1.38 -29.53 -11.13
CA ASN A 501 1.64 -30.91 -11.54
C ASN A 501 1.02 -31.35 -12.88
N SER A 502 -0.01 -30.68 -13.39
CA SER A 502 -0.55 -30.91 -14.73
C SER A 502 -1.19 -29.63 -15.28
N PRO A 503 -1.03 -29.31 -16.59
CA PRO A 503 -1.72 -28.20 -17.21
C PRO A 503 -3.26 -28.44 -17.33
N ASP A 504 -3.70 -29.69 -17.16
CA ASP A 504 -5.13 -30.07 -17.18
C ASP A 504 -5.71 -30.18 -15.77
N SER A 505 -4.92 -29.91 -14.70
CA SER A 505 -5.44 -29.85 -13.33
C SER A 505 -6.36 -28.63 -13.15
N PRO A 506 -7.20 -28.59 -12.12
CA PRO A 506 -7.95 -27.37 -11.79
C PRO A 506 -7.00 -26.18 -11.58
N ARG A 507 -7.43 -25.00 -12.06
CA ARG A 507 -6.73 -23.76 -11.78
C ARG A 507 -6.62 -23.55 -10.27
N ILE A 508 -5.42 -23.21 -9.81
CA ILE A 508 -5.20 -22.91 -8.39
C ILE A 508 -5.41 -21.42 -8.10
N ASN A 509 -5.85 -21.11 -6.89
CA ASN A 509 -5.72 -19.77 -6.32
C ASN A 509 -4.46 -19.70 -5.44
N LYS A 510 -4.26 -20.75 -4.62
CA LYS A 510 -3.11 -20.89 -3.71
C LYS A 510 -2.86 -22.38 -3.46
N THR A 511 -1.59 -22.81 -3.51
CA THR A 511 -1.23 -24.21 -3.27
C THR A 511 0.18 -24.30 -2.69
N ALA A 512 0.38 -25.09 -1.65
CA ALA A 512 1.71 -25.42 -1.12
C ALA A 512 2.47 -26.32 -2.10
N LEU A 513 3.75 -26.02 -2.32
CA LEU A 513 4.63 -26.77 -3.22
C LEU A 513 5.50 -27.76 -2.44
N ARG A 514 5.60 -28.97 -2.95
CA ARG A 514 6.56 -29.99 -2.52
C ARG A 514 7.73 -30.04 -3.49
N SER A 515 8.89 -30.44 -3.00
CA SER A 515 10.07 -30.60 -3.88
C SER A 515 9.76 -31.56 -5.04
N GLY A 516 9.98 -31.08 -6.27
CA GLY A 516 9.65 -31.77 -7.51
C GLY A 516 8.32 -31.34 -8.14
N ASP A 517 7.47 -30.56 -7.45
CA ASP A 517 6.23 -30.06 -8.02
C ASP A 517 6.50 -29.13 -9.20
N ARG A 518 5.65 -29.24 -10.23
CA ARG A 518 5.71 -28.43 -11.45
C ARG A 518 4.61 -27.39 -11.46
N VAL A 519 5.00 -26.15 -11.65
CA VAL A 519 4.09 -25.00 -11.80
C VAL A 519 3.98 -24.66 -13.28
N TYR A 520 2.77 -24.69 -13.80
CA TYR A 520 2.43 -24.39 -15.19
C TYR A 520 1.80 -23.01 -15.29
N ILE A 521 2.33 -22.16 -16.16
CA ILE A 521 1.96 -20.77 -16.33
C ILE A 521 1.64 -20.49 -17.80
N GLY A 522 0.62 -19.67 -18.05
CA GLY A 522 0.19 -19.28 -19.39
C GLY A 522 -0.76 -20.27 -20.04
N ARG A 523 -1.13 -19.98 -21.32
CA ARG A 523 -2.12 -20.78 -22.03
C ARG A 523 -1.65 -22.23 -22.21
N LYS A 524 -2.40 -23.18 -21.68
CA LYS A 524 -2.11 -24.63 -21.70
C LYS A 524 -0.73 -24.98 -21.10
N GLY A 525 -0.26 -24.22 -20.11
CA GLY A 525 1.02 -24.50 -19.48
C GLY A 525 2.24 -24.26 -20.40
N ALA A 526 2.20 -23.21 -21.22
CA ALA A 526 3.27 -22.86 -22.16
C ALA A 526 4.64 -22.75 -21.47
N ILE A 527 4.66 -22.38 -20.19
CA ILE A 527 5.87 -22.24 -19.39
C ILE A 527 5.77 -23.10 -18.15
N THR A 528 6.81 -23.87 -17.88
CA THR A 528 6.87 -24.78 -16.73
C THR A 528 8.06 -24.44 -15.84
N LEU A 529 7.80 -24.32 -14.54
CA LEU A 529 8.83 -24.19 -13.51
C LEU A 529 8.74 -25.40 -12.56
N THR A 530 9.85 -25.93 -12.13
CA THR A 530 9.90 -27.01 -11.14
C THR A 530 10.49 -26.47 -9.85
N TYR A 531 9.80 -26.70 -8.72
CA TYR A 531 10.25 -26.30 -7.40
C TYR A 531 11.13 -27.38 -6.77
N PHE A 532 12.25 -26.95 -6.15
CA PHE A 532 13.11 -27.79 -5.32
C PHE A 532 13.30 -27.13 -3.96
N SER A 533 13.02 -27.88 -2.88
CA SER A 533 13.28 -27.41 -1.51
C SER A 533 14.77 -27.23 -1.27
N SER A 534 15.13 -26.30 -0.39
CA SER A 534 16.51 -26.10 0.08
C SER A 534 16.96 -27.17 1.03
#